data_89fcce24d235e717808442db13ef0812
#
_entry.id   89fcce24d235e717808442db13ef0812
#
_cell.length_a   1.000
_cell.length_b   1.000
_cell.length_c   1.000
_cell.angle_alpha   90.00
_cell.angle_beta   90.00
_cell.angle_gamma   90.00
#
_symmetry.space_group_name_H-M   'P 1'
#
loop_
_entity.id
_entity.type
_entity.pdbx_description
1 polymer ?
#
loop_
_entity_poly.entity_id
_entity_poly.type
_entity_poly.pdbx_seq_one_letter_code
_entity_poly.pdbx_strand_id
1 'polypeptide(L)'
;MTDKPWLIRTYAGHSTAKKSNELYLNNLSKGQTGLSIAFDLPTQTGYDSDHVLASGEVGKVGVPISHIGDMRTLLNQIPLDQMNTSMTINATAGWLLSLYIALADEQKIDRNKLQGTTQNDIIKEYLSRGTHIFPPAPSLRLISDMITFTYKELPKWNPVNICSYHLQEVGAKPVQELAFALSTAVAYLDRVKEANVLSDDEFENVVGRISFFVNSGIKFVTEMCKMRAFVDLWDEITKERYGVKDPKNRRFRYGVQVNSLGLTEQQPENNVYRILIEMMAVVLSKDARARAVQLPAWNEALGLPRPWDQQWSLRLQQILAYETDLLEFEDLFNGSKVVEEKVEQMKIDARKEFNHIQSMGGAVVGIENSYLKQQLVDSNKERIQRINDGEQIVVGVNKFKETEKSPLTANDSGIETIDSKVEMEQIKALNEWRKNRDQELVDKALKNLILAAKSDINIMPASIEAAKAGVTTGEWTNVMRDVFGEFRAPTGITQNVKTTTNNDYLEIKKRVDAISEKTGRRIKFLIGKPGLDGHSSGAEQIAVSASDCGMDVLYEGIRLTPAQIVKSSIEEDVHIIGLSILSGSHIQLVGEIMSELKKK
;
A
#
# COMPACT_ATOMS: atom_id res chain seq x y z
N MET A 1 -33.62 15.20 -6.27
CA MET A 1 -32.92 15.19 -4.94
C MET A 1 -31.44 15.24 -5.22
N THR A 2 -30.72 16.15 -4.63
CA THR A 2 -29.27 16.24 -4.75
C THR A 2 -28.62 14.98 -4.16
N ASP A 3 -27.70 14.36 -4.88
CA ASP A 3 -26.95 13.19 -4.40
C ASP A 3 -26.09 13.56 -3.18
N LYS A 4 -25.81 12.57 -2.34
CA LYS A 4 -24.80 12.75 -1.28
C LYS A 4 -23.39 12.69 -1.88
N PRO A 5 -22.47 13.56 -1.44
CA PRO A 5 -21.09 13.49 -1.86
C PRO A 5 -20.41 12.19 -1.36
N TRP A 6 -19.26 11.88 -1.93
CA TRP A 6 -18.38 10.82 -1.46
C TRP A 6 -17.84 11.12 -0.05
N LEU A 7 -17.30 10.09 0.60
CA LEU A 7 -16.60 10.25 1.88
C LEU A 7 -15.26 10.95 1.65
N ILE A 8 -15.07 12.05 2.36
CA ILE A 8 -13.83 12.83 2.33
C ILE A 8 -12.91 12.31 3.42
N ARG A 9 -11.76 11.76 3.06
CA ARG A 9 -10.78 11.19 3.97
C ARG A 9 -9.41 11.82 3.76
N THR A 10 -8.66 11.92 4.85
CA THR A 10 -7.23 12.22 4.83
C THR A 10 -6.50 11.01 5.43
N TYR A 11 -5.54 10.47 4.70
CA TYR A 11 -4.62 9.45 5.20
C TYR A 11 -3.65 10.12 6.15
N ALA A 12 -3.66 9.72 7.43
CA ALA A 12 -2.90 10.39 8.46
C ALA A 12 -2.43 9.43 9.55
N GLY A 13 -1.30 9.75 10.12
CA GLY A 13 -0.64 9.05 11.21
C GLY A 13 0.86 9.28 11.13
N HIS A 14 1.47 9.70 12.22
CA HIS A 14 2.91 9.94 12.32
C HIS A 14 3.32 10.10 13.78
N SER A 15 4.61 10.03 14.05
CA SER A 15 5.19 10.30 15.34
C SER A 15 4.65 9.35 16.43
N THR A 16 3.98 9.85 17.46
CA THR A 16 3.41 9.05 18.54
C THR A 16 1.90 8.85 18.38
N ALA A 17 1.34 7.86 19.08
CA ALA A 17 -0.11 7.65 19.14
C ALA A 17 -0.86 8.90 19.64
N LYS A 18 -0.28 9.65 20.58
CA LYS A 18 -0.86 10.89 21.10
C LYS A 18 -0.89 12.00 20.04
N LYS A 19 0.21 12.25 19.35
CA LYS A 19 0.25 13.27 18.28
C LYS A 19 -0.66 12.93 17.12
N SER A 20 -0.74 11.65 16.76
CA SER A 20 -1.68 11.18 15.72
C SER A 20 -3.14 11.36 16.16
N ASN A 21 -3.47 11.12 17.43
CA ASN A 21 -4.79 11.40 17.98
C ASN A 21 -5.15 12.89 17.90
N GLU A 22 -4.24 13.78 18.30
CA GLU A 22 -4.41 15.23 18.19
C GLU A 22 -4.68 15.67 16.75
N LEU A 23 -3.95 15.09 15.78
CA LEU A 23 -4.16 15.33 14.34
C LEU A 23 -5.55 14.85 13.89
N TYR A 24 -5.99 13.67 14.31
CA TYR A 24 -7.31 13.14 13.96
C TYR A 24 -8.44 14.03 14.49
N LEU A 25 -8.38 14.42 15.75
CA LEU A 25 -9.36 15.31 16.36
C LEU A 25 -9.42 16.68 15.65
N ASN A 26 -8.26 17.22 15.28
CA ASN A 26 -8.18 18.46 14.51
C ASN A 26 -8.78 18.30 13.09
N ASN A 27 -8.50 17.21 12.40
CA ASN A 27 -9.05 16.96 11.05
C ASN A 27 -10.58 16.74 11.10
N LEU A 28 -11.07 16.00 12.09
CA LEU A 28 -12.51 15.81 12.32
C LEU A 28 -13.21 17.15 12.58
N SER A 29 -12.61 18.04 13.36
CA SER A 29 -13.15 19.38 13.62
C SER A 29 -13.22 20.27 12.36
N LYS A 30 -12.41 19.97 11.34
CA LYS A 30 -12.39 20.68 10.04
C LYS A 30 -13.30 20.06 8.98
N GLY A 31 -14.12 19.07 9.34
CA GLY A 31 -15.12 18.46 8.45
C GLY A 31 -14.69 17.16 7.77
N GLN A 32 -13.63 16.50 8.24
CA GLN A 32 -13.36 15.13 7.85
C GLN A 32 -14.49 14.23 8.38
N THR A 33 -14.94 13.25 7.55
CA THR A 33 -16.13 12.44 7.86
C THR A 33 -15.81 11.00 8.23
N GLY A 34 -14.55 10.61 8.23
CA GLY A 34 -14.07 9.28 8.64
C GLY A 34 -12.56 9.28 8.85
N LEU A 35 -12.06 8.29 9.56
CA LEU A 35 -10.63 8.13 9.80
C LEU A 35 -9.98 7.26 8.71
N SER A 36 -8.72 7.56 8.39
CA SER A 36 -7.84 6.69 7.61
C SER A 36 -6.48 6.65 8.31
N ILE A 37 -6.21 5.54 9.01
CA ILE A 37 -5.05 5.39 9.89
C ILE A 37 -3.85 4.88 9.09
N ALA A 38 -2.75 5.64 9.13
CA ALA A 38 -1.44 5.23 8.65
C ALA A 38 -0.64 4.62 9.80
N PHE A 39 -0.18 3.38 9.63
CA PHE A 39 0.70 2.71 10.60
C PHE A 39 2.15 2.76 10.12
N ASP A 40 3.10 2.80 11.06
CA ASP A 40 4.52 2.79 10.73
C ASP A 40 5.01 1.42 10.21
N LEU A 41 6.20 1.38 9.64
CA LEU A 41 6.74 0.14 9.05
C LEU A 41 6.96 -0.98 10.07
N PRO A 42 7.44 -0.74 11.30
CA PRO A 42 7.49 -1.78 12.33
C PRO A 42 6.13 -2.42 12.57
N THR A 43 5.08 -1.63 12.78
CA THR A 43 3.71 -2.11 12.96
C THR A 43 3.20 -2.90 11.74
N GLN A 44 3.45 -2.41 10.52
CA GLN A 44 3.03 -3.07 9.29
C GLN A 44 3.72 -4.41 9.05
N THR A 45 4.99 -4.52 9.46
CA THR A 45 5.82 -5.71 9.25
C THR A 45 5.92 -6.60 10.49
N GLY A 46 5.18 -6.26 11.55
CA GLY A 46 5.04 -7.08 12.75
C GLY A 46 6.31 -7.14 13.59
N TYR A 47 6.98 -6.00 13.75
CA TYR A 47 8.07 -5.83 14.69
C TYR A 47 7.68 -4.86 15.79
N ASP A 48 8.17 -5.10 16.98
CA ASP A 48 8.10 -4.11 18.06
C ASP A 48 9.12 -3.01 17.83
N SER A 49 8.89 -1.84 18.42
CA SER A 49 9.71 -0.63 18.18
C SER A 49 11.17 -0.76 18.64
N ASP A 50 11.49 -1.73 19.50
CA ASP A 50 12.84 -2.01 19.97
C ASP A 50 13.59 -3.06 19.13
N HIS A 51 12.98 -3.57 18.08
CA HIS A 51 13.62 -4.55 17.20
C HIS A 51 14.69 -3.88 16.32
N VAL A 52 15.81 -4.59 16.05
CA VAL A 52 16.94 -4.05 15.27
C VAL A 52 16.53 -3.49 13.90
N LEU A 53 15.59 -4.12 13.20
CA LEU A 53 15.10 -3.65 11.91
C LEU A 53 14.15 -2.45 12.02
N ALA A 54 13.61 -2.14 13.21
CA ALA A 54 12.74 -0.99 13.43
C ALA A 54 13.52 0.31 13.63
N SER A 55 14.83 0.22 13.87
CA SER A 55 15.69 1.38 14.11
C SER A 55 15.58 2.40 12.97
N GLY A 56 15.27 3.63 13.34
CA GLY A 56 15.10 4.73 12.40
C GLY A 56 13.76 4.77 11.65
N GLU A 57 12.84 3.82 11.85
CA GLU A 57 11.55 3.73 11.15
C GLU A 57 10.34 4.02 12.06
N VAL A 58 10.53 4.01 13.38
CA VAL A 58 9.45 4.19 14.36
C VAL A 58 8.80 5.56 14.22
N GLY A 59 7.51 5.58 13.96
CA GLY A 59 6.70 6.80 13.87
C GLY A 59 6.93 7.66 12.62
N LYS A 60 7.74 7.24 11.64
CA LYS A 60 8.09 8.08 10.48
C LYS A 60 7.01 8.15 9.41
N VAL A 61 6.56 7.02 8.91
CA VAL A 61 5.57 6.95 7.81
C VAL A 61 4.18 6.55 8.30
N GLY A 62 3.98 6.55 9.60
CA GLY A 62 2.74 6.18 10.24
C GLY A 62 2.89 6.15 11.76
N VAL A 63 1.81 5.82 12.46
CA VAL A 63 1.79 5.74 13.93
C VAL A 63 2.27 4.36 14.40
N PRO A 64 3.18 4.28 15.39
CA PRO A 64 3.59 3.03 16.00
C PRO A 64 2.48 2.48 16.92
N ILE A 65 2.10 1.22 16.74
CA ILE A 65 1.15 0.52 17.60
C ILE A 65 1.76 -0.81 18.01
N SER A 66 2.36 -0.81 19.19
CA SER A 66 2.98 -2.00 19.75
C SER A 66 2.01 -2.85 20.58
N HIS A 67 0.99 -2.27 21.20
CA HIS A 67 0.03 -2.97 22.06
C HIS A 67 -1.28 -2.19 22.22
N ILE A 68 -2.24 -2.76 22.95
CA ILE A 68 -3.57 -2.15 23.18
C ILE A 68 -3.48 -0.77 23.87
N GLY A 69 -2.46 -0.49 24.66
CA GLY A 69 -2.23 0.82 25.29
C GLY A 69 -2.01 1.93 24.25
N ASP A 70 -1.26 1.65 23.20
CA ASP A 70 -1.08 2.59 22.09
C ASP A 70 -2.40 2.81 21.34
N MET A 71 -3.19 1.75 21.11
CA MET A 71 -4.51 1.85 20.47
C MET A 71 -5.49 2.69 21.30
N ARG A 72 -5.49 2.55 22.64
CA ARG A 72 -6.28 3.41 23.56
C ARG A 72 -5.90 4.88 23.42
N THR A 73 -4.60 5.17 23.35
CA THR A 73 -4.09 6.53 23.19
C THR A 73 -4.46 7.11 21.83
N LEU A 74 -4.29 6.31 20.76
CA LEU A 74 -4.58 6.72 19.39
C LEU A 74 -6.06 7.11 19.19
N LEU A 75 -6.97 6.36 19.78
CA LEU A 75 -8.41 6.52 19.59
C LEU A 75 -9.10 7.21 20.79
N ASN A 76 -8.32 7.87 21.67
CA ASN A 76 -8.86 8.60 22.79
C ASN A 76 -9.83 9.70 22.33
N GLN A 77 -11.00 9.80 22.96
CA GLN A 77 -12.08 10.75 22.65
C GLN A 77 -12.71 10.58 21.24
N ILE A 78 -12.41 9.51 20.52
CA ILE A 78 -13.04 9.21 19.23
C ILE A 78 -14.15 8.18 19.46
N PRO A 79 -15.42 8.49 19.14
CA PRO A 79 -16.54 7.57 19.36
C PRO A 79 -16.52 6.43 18.34
N LEU A 80 -16.07 5.24 18.75
CA LEU A 80 -15.87 4.08 17.86
C LEU A 80 -17.18 3.56 17.25
N ASP A 81 -18.31 3.73 17.94
CA ASP A 81 -19.64 3.32 17.49
C ASP A 81 -20.26 4.26 16.43
N GLN A 82 -19.67 5.43 16.21
CA GLN A 82 -20.13 6.44 15.26
C GLN A 82 -19.14 6.67 14.13
N MET A 83 -17.85 6.42 14.39
CA MET A 83 -16.78 6.73 13.45
C MET A 83 -16.55 5.59 12.45
N ASN A 84 -16.53 5.94 11.15
CA ASN A 84 -16.08 5.02 10.11
C ASN A 84 -14.54 5.03 10.07
N THR A 85 -13.91 3.94 10.53
CA THR A 85 -12.46 3.82 10.67
C THR A 85 -11.86 2.95 9.59
N SER A 86 -10.99 3.51 8.75
CA SER A 86 -10.19 2.76 7.77
C SER A 86 -8.80 2.50 8.32
N MET A 87 -8.33 1.27 8.23
CA MET A 87 -6.99 0.83 8.62
C MET A 87 -6.19 0.40 7.40
N THR A 88 -5.14 1.16 7.07
CA THR A 88 -4.23 0.80 5.99
C THR A 88 -3.18 -0.16 6.52
N ILE A 89 -3.57 -1.44 6.62
CA ILE A 89 -2.76 -2.50 7.21
C ILE A 89 -3.02 -3.82 6.49
N ASN A 90 -2.01 -4.66 6.31
CA ASN A 90 -2.09 -5.89 5.52
C ASN A 90 -1.61 -7.11 6.29
N ALA A 91 -0.32 -7.41 6.36
CA ALA A 91 0.17 -8.63 7.00
C ALA A 91 -0.22 -8.77 8.48
N THR A 92 -0.29 -7.65 9.21
CA THR A 92 -0.72 -7.59 10.61
C THR A 92 -2.18 -7.13 10.78
N ALA A 93 -2.99 -7.17 9.71
CA ALA A 93 -4.37 -6.68 9.69
C ALA A 93 -5.27 -7.34 10.75
N GLY A 94 -5.20 -8.66 10.88
CA GLY A 94 -5.94 -9.41 11.88
C GLY A 94 -5.57 -9.00 13.30
N TRP A 95 -4.29 -8.71 13.54
CA TRP A 95 -3.81 -8.22 14.84
C TRP A 95 -4.33 -6.82 15.17
N LEU A 96 -4.18 -5.86 14.25
CA LEU A 96 -4.63 -4.47 14.48
C LEU A 96 -6.15 -4.40 14.65
N LEU A 97 -6.92 -5.19 13.91
CA LEU A 97 -8.36 -5.31 14.12
C LEU A 97 -8.68 -5.94 15.49
N SER A 98 -7.89 -6.91 15.94
CA SER A 98 -8.06 -7.51 17.28
C SER A 98 -7.81 -6.50 18.39
N LEU A 99 -6.81 -5.63 18.27
CA LEU A 99 -6.58 -4.51 19.20
C LEU A 99 -7.77 -3.53 19.22
N TYR A 100 -8.31 -3.21 18.06
CA TYR A 100 -9.48 -2.32 17.93
C TYR A 100 -10.73 -2.92 18.56
N ILE A 101 -11.00 -4.20 18.32
CA ILE A 101 -12.14 -4.92 18.92
C ILE A 101 -11.96 -5.04 20.44
N ALA A 102 -10.75 -5.39 20.91
CA ALA A 102 -10.46 -5.46 22.34
C ALA A 102 -10.70 -4.11 23.04
N LEU A 103 -10.31 -3.00 22.41
CA LEU A 103 -10.59 -1.65 22.91
C LEU A 103 -12.10 -1.34 22.94
N ALA A 104 -12.84 -1.71 21.90
CA ALA A 104 -14.29 -1.54 21.86
C ALA A 104 -14.99 -2.36 22.97
N ASP A 105 -14.54 -3.60 23.21
CA ASP A 105 -15.03 -4.45 24.29
C ASP A 105 -14.76 -3.83 25.68
N GLU A 106 -13.56 -3.26 25.91
CA GLU A 106 -13.23 -2.53 27.14
C GLU A 106 -14.16 -1.33 27.38
N GLN A 107 -14.51 -0.62 26.32
CA GLN A 107 -15.44 0.51 26.34
C GLN A 107 -16.90 0.09 26.38
N LYS A 108 -17.19 -1.22 26.38
CA LYS A 108 -18.54 -1.81 26.34
C LYS A 108 -19.36 -1.36 25.13
N ILE A 109 -18.70 -1.15 24.01
CA ILE A 109 -19.33 -0.81 22.73
C ILE A 109 -19.80 -2.11 22.07
N ASP A 110 -21.06 -2.11 21.60
CA ASP A 110 -21.62 -3.22 20.82
C ASP A 110 -20.86 -3.35 19.48
N ARG A 111 -20.27 -4.51 19.24
CA ARG A 111 -19.51 -4.82 18.01
C ARG A 111 -20.35 -4.63 16.74
N ASN A 112 -21.67 -4.78 16.79
CA ASN A 112 -22.59 -4.53 15.69
C ASN A 112 -22.63 -3.06 15.25
N LYS A 113 -22.16 -2.14 16.07
CA LYS A 113 -22.07 -0.71 15.75
C LYS A 113 -20.75 -0.35 15.09
N LEU A 114 -19.69 -1.14 15.28
CA LEU A 114 -18.38 -0.87 14.71
C LEU A 114 -18.46 -0.88 13.19
N GLN A 115 -18.01 0.20 12.57
CA GLN A 115 -18.01 0.39 11.13
C GLN A 115 -16.65 0.84 10.63
N GLY A 116 -16.21 0.24 9.55
CA GLY A 116 -14.89 0.55 9.04
C GLY A 116 -14.44 -0.37 7.93
N THR A 117 -13.16 -0.31 7.66
CA THR A 117 -12.51 -1.10 6.62
C THR A 117 -11.09 -1.44 7.06
N THR A 118 -10.71 -2.69 6.92
CA THR A 118 -9.30 -3.08 6.99
C THR A 118 -8.83 -3.37 5.57
N GLN A 119 -7.66 -2.81 5.18
CA GLN A 119 -7.16 -3.04 3.83
C GLN A 119 -6.93 -4.53 3.57
N ASN A 120 -6.13 -5.19 4.39
CA ASN A 120 -5.98 -6.65 4.42
C ASN A 120 -5.77 -7.28 3.03
N ASP A 121 -5.05 -6.57 2.15
CA ASP A 121 -4.71 -7.02 0.81
C ASP A 121 -3.22 -7.38 0.73
N ILE A 122 -2.92 -8.67 0.90
CA ILE A 122 -1.55 -9.14 0.95
C ILE A 122 -0.94 -9.35 -0.45
N ILE A 123 -1.75 -9.66 -1.46
CA ILE A 123 -1.25 -9.94 -2.82
C ILE A 123 -0.52 -8.72 -3.38
N LYS A 124 -1.10 -7.53 -3.21
CA LYS A 124 -0.42 -6.31 -3.65
C LYS A 124 0.88 -6.02 -2.88
N GLU A 125 1.03 -6.51 -1.66
CA GLU A 125 2.27 -6.34 -0.89
C GLU A 125 3.44 -7.13 -1.49
N TYR A 126 3.17 -8.32 -2.00
CA TYR A 126 4.18 -9.09 -2.75
C TYR A 126 4.60 -8.40 -4.05
N LEU A 127 3.71 -7.62 -4.64
CA LEU A 127 3.92 -7.01 -5.96
C LEU A 127 4.54 -5.60 -5.89
N SER A 128 4.22 -4.81 -4.85
CA SER A 128 4.53 -3.37 -4.86
C SER A 128 5.18 -2.85 -3.58
N ARG A 129 4.56 -3.01 -2.42
CA ARG A 129 5.00 -2.35 -1.19
C ARG A 129 5.96 -3.14 -0.30
N GLY A 130 5.95 -4.47 -0.45
CA GLY A 130 6.87 -5.32 0.29
C GLY A 130 6.63 -5.41 1.81
N THR A 131 5.47 -4.99 2.35
CA THR A 131 5.13 -5.18 3.77
C THR A 131 4.45 -6.53 4.06
N HIS A 132 4.71 -7.54 3.24
CA HIS A 132 4.36 -8.92 3.50
C HIS A 132 5.26 -9.54 4.59
N ILE A 133 4.79 -10.56 5.27
CA ILE A 133 5.54 -11.30 6.29
C ILE A 133 5.57 -12.79 5.96
N PHE A 134 4.41 -13.41 5.83
CA PHE A 134 4.24 -14.85 5.67
C PHE A 134 4.15 -15.25 4.20
N PRO A 135 4.37 -16.53 3.86
CA PRO A 135 4.11 -17.05 2.51
C PRO A 135 2.66 -16.83 2.06
N PRO A 136 2.39 -16.86 0.73
CA PRO A 136 1.05 -16.58 0.19
C PRO A 136 -0.07 -17.43 0.80
N ALA A 137 0.10 -18.75 0.89
CA ALA A 137 -0.96 -19.65 1.37
C ALA A 137 -1.38 -19.37 2.84
N PRO A 138 -0.47 -19.27 3.84
CA PRO A 138 -0.83 -18.83 5.18
C PRO A 138 -1.44 -17.44 5.21
N SER A 139 -0.95 -16.51 4.41
CA SER A 139 -1.49 -15.15 4.34
C SER A 139 -2.95 -15.13 3.86
N LEU A 140 -3.29 -15.95 2.84
CA LEU A 140 -4.67 -16.09 2.37
C LEU A 140 -5.56 -16.74 3.43
N ARG A 141 -5.03 -17.67 4.25
CA ARG A 141 -5.76 -18.23 5.39
C ARG A 141 -6.13 -17.13 6.39
N LEU A 142 -5.17 -16.29 6.79
CA LEU A 142 -5.43 -15.18 7.73
C LEU A 142 -6.49 -14.21 7.20
N ILE A 143 -6.48 -13.92 5.89
CA ILE A 143 -7.51 -13.10 5.23
C ILE A 143 -8.87 -13.79 5.29
N SER A 144 -8.96 -15.08 4.95
CA SER A 144 -10.19 -15.86 5.01
C SER A 144 -10.76 -15.91 6.43
N ASP A 145 -9.92 -16.13 7.45
CA ASP A 145 -10.29 -16.12 8.86
C ASP A 145 -10.89 -14.77 9.27
N MET A 146 -10.27 -13.68 8.84
CA MET A 146 -10.77 -12.34 9.13
C MET A 146 -12.09 -12.03 8.41
N ILE A 147 -12.26 -12.46 7.15
CA ILE A 147 -13.51 -12.30 6.39
C ILE A 147 -14.64 -13.04 7.08
N THR A 148 -14.45 -14.30 7.41
CA THR A 148 -15.49 -15.16 8.02
C THR A 148 -15.84 -14.72 9.44
N PHE A 149 -14.86 -14.28 10.23
CA PHE A 149 -15.07 -13.71 11.56
C PHE A 149 -15.88 -12.41 11.50
N THR A 150 -15.43 -11.45 10.67
CA THR A 150 -16.11 -10.15 10.59
C THR A 150 -17.52 -10.26 9.99
N TYR A 151 -17.76 -11.24 9.14
CA TYR A 151 -19.10 -11.51 8.65
C TYR A 151 -20.09 -11.78 9.80
N LYS A 152 -19.67 -12.54 10.81
CA LYS A 152 -20.50 -12.93 11.95
C LYS A 152 -20.54 -11.88 13.06
N GLU A 153 -19.40 -11.29 13.39
CA GLU A 153 -19.21 -10.48 14.60
C GLU A 153 -19.26 -8.95 14.35
N LEU A 154 -18.96 -8.49 13.12
CA LEU A 154 -18.89 -7.06 12.77
C LEU A 154 -19.68 -6.78 11.48
N PRO A 155 -21.01 -6.75 11.50
CA PRO A 155 -21.82 -6.69 10.29
C PRO A 155 -21.62 -5.43 9.42
N LYS A 156 -21.06 -4.36 9.97
CA LYS A 156 -20.78 -3.10 9.24
C LYS A 156 -19.30 -2.92 8.86
N TRP A 157 -18.48 -3.96 9.07
CA TRP A 157 -17.05 -3.91 8.75
C TRP A 157 -16.75 -4.50 7.37
N ASN A 158 -15.98 -3.79 6.57
CA ASN A 158 -15.41 -4.33 5.32
C ASN A 158 -14.08 -5.03 5.65
N PRO A 159 -14.01 -6.36 5.57
CA PRO A 159 -12.82 -7.10 6.02
C PRO A 159 -11.67 -7.04 5.07
N VAL A 160 -11.93 -6.74 3.78
CA VAL A 160 -10.94 -6.65 2.72
C VAL A 160 -11.24 -5.45 1.83
N ASN A 161 -10.20 -4.72 1.53
CA ASN A 161 -10.21 -3.63 0.56
C ASN A 161 -9.09 -3.88 -0.45
N ILE A 162 -9.44 -4.44 -1.61
CA ILE A 162 -8.49 -4.80 -2.65
C ILE A 162 -7.87 -3.54 -3.22
N CYS A 163 -6.56 -3.41 -3.03
CA CYS A 163 -5.86 -2.16 -3.20
C CYS A 163 -4.96 -2.20 -4.44
N SER A 164 -5.50 -1.79 -5.57
CA SER A 164 -4.76 -1.74 -6.84
C SER A 164 -4.02 -0.43 -7.09
N TYR A 165 -4.27 0.62 -6.28
CA TYR A 165 -3.60 1.89 -6.54
C TYR A 165 -2.07 1.79 -6.47
N HIS A 166 -1.54 0.97 -5.58
CA HIS A 166 -0.09 0.73 -5.48
C HIS A 166 0.49 0.04 -6.73
N LEU A 167 -0.33 -0.73 -7.47
CA LEU A 167 0.13 -1.37 -8.71
C LEU A 167 0.39 -0.31 -9.79
N GLN A 168 -0.46 0.70 -9.87
CA GLN A 168 -0.26 1.81 -10.81
C GLN A 168 0.94 2.67 -10.40
N GLU A 169 1.19 2.86 -9.10
CA GLU A 169 2.37 3.57 -8.59
C GLU A 169 3.70 2.87 -8.93
N VAL A 170 3.68 1.57 -9.12
CA VAL A 170 4.85 0.81 -9.62
C VAL A 170 4.80 0.56 -11.13
N GLY A 171 3.90 1.23 -11.84
CA GLY A 171 3.89 1.30 -13.30
C GLY A 171 2.83 0.46 -14.01
N ALA A 172 1.85 -0.13 -13.32
CA ALA A 172 0.76 -0.84 -13.97
C ALA A 172 0.00 0.05 -14.96
N LYS A 173 -0.27 -0.48 -16.15
CA LYS A 173 -1.20 0.13 -17.11
C LYS A 173 -2.65 -0.06 -16.62
N PRO A 174 -3.62 0.78 -17.04
CA PRO A 174 -5.02 0.65 -16.62
C PRO A 174 -5.62 -0.75 -16.81
N VAL A 175 -5.30 -1.43 -17.92
CA VAL A 175 -5.74 -2.81 -18.19
C VAL A 175 -5.12 -3.82 -17.22
N GLN A 176 -3.84 -3.65 -16.88
CA GLN A 176 -3.17 -4.50 -15.88
C GLN A 176 -3.77 -4.27 -14.49
N GLU A 177 -4.07 -3.03 -14.12
CA GLU A 177 -4.73 -2.73 -12.85
C GLU A 177 -6.08 -3.43 -12.74
N LEU A 178 -6.93 -3.37 -13.79
CA LEU A 178 -8.19 -4.11 -13.86
C LEU A 178 -7.99 -5.61 -13.65
N ALA A 179 -7.14 -6.24 -14.44
CA ALA A 179 -6.94 -7.69 -14.43
C ALA A 179 -6.34 -8.18 -13.10
N PHE A 180 -5.36 -7.47 -12.56
CA PHE A 180 -4.65 -7.87 -11.34
C PHE A 180 -5.54 -7.67 -10.10
N ALA A 181 -6.29 -6.57 -10.01
CA ALA A 181 -7.24 -6.33 -8.91
C ALA A 181 -8.35 -7.38 -8.89
N LEU A 182 -8.94 -7.70 -10.04
CA LEU A 182 -9.98 -8.71 -10.14
C LEU A 182 -9.44 -10.12 -9.86
N SER A 183 -8.22 -10.45 -10.31
CA SER A 183 -7.56 -11.72 -9.98
C SER A 183 -7.25 -11.85 -8.49
N THR A 184 -6.89 -10.74 -7.83
CA THR A 184 -6.72 -10.69 -6.38
C THR A 184 -8.03 -10.95 -5.64
N ALA A 185 -9.12 -10.31 -6.09
CA ALA A 185 -10.45 -10.53 -5.53
C ALA A 185 -10.89 -11.99 -5.62
N VAL A 186 -10.68 -12.59 -6.78
CA VAL A 186 -10.99 -14.01 -7.02
C VAL A 186 -10.16 -14.91 -6.11
N ALA A 187 -8.86 -14.66 -5.94
CA ALA A 187 -8.02 -15.47 -5.05
C ALA A 187 -8.52 -15.47 -3.59
N TYR A 188 -8.98 -14.32 -3.08
CA TYR A 188 -9.54 -14.23 -1.73
C TYR A 188 -10.89 -14.91 -1.62
N LEU A 189 -11.80 -14.70 -2.58
CA LEU A 189 -13.13 -15.32 -2.56
C LEU A 189 -13.05 -16.84 -2.75
N ASP A 190 -12.20 -17.34 -3.63
CA ASP A 190 -11.97 -18.77 -3.80
C ASP A 190 -11.47 -19.39 -2.50
N ARG A 191 -10.52 -18.74 -1.80
CA ARG A 191 -10.02 -19.22 -0.51
C ARG A 191 -11.10 -19.26 0.58
N VAL A 192 -12.00 -18.26 0.62
CA VAL A 192 -13.15 -18.25 1.54
C VAL A 192 -14.12 -19.40 1.22
N LYS A 193 -14.37 -19.64 -0.08
CA LYS A 193 -15.25 -20.72 -0.52
C LYS A 193 -14.67 -22.11 -0.22
N GLU A 194 -13.36 -22.29 -0.44
CA GLU A 194 -12.64 -23.52 -0.10
C GLU A 194 -12.69 -23.87 1.40
N ALA A 195 -12.68 -22.85 2.26
CA ALA A 195 -12.79 -23.07 3.71
C ALA A 195 -14.12 -23.71 4.13
N ASN A 196 -15.16 -23.60 3.30
CA ASN A 196 -16.47 -24.25 3.45
C ASN A 196 -17.13 -24.02 4.83
N VAL A 197 -16.97 -22.82 5.40
CA VAL A 197 -17.48 -22.44 6.73
C VAL A 197 -18.72 -21.53 6.65
N LEU A 198 -19.14 -21.18 5.43
CA LEU A 198 -20.27 -20.32 5.11
C LEU A 198 -21.26 -21.07 4.20
N SER A 199 -22.55 -20.86 4.37
CA SER A 199 -23.57 -21.26 3.41
C SER A 199 -23.48 -20.40 2.12
N ASP A 200 -24.14 -20.83 1.04
CA ASP A 200 -24.14 -20.07 -0.21
C ASP A 200 -24.72 -18.65 -0.04
N ASP A 201 -25.78 -18.50 0.74
CA ASP A 201 -26.39 -17.18 1.02
C ASP A 201 -25.47 -16.30 1.88
N GLU A 202 -24.76 -16.87 2.85
CA GLU A 202 -23.74 -16.15 3.63
C GLU A 202 -22.56 -15.73 2.75
N PHE A 203 -22.11 -16.60 1.85
CA PHE A 203 -21.04 -16.31 0.92
C PHE A 203 -21.43 -15.18 -0.06
N GLU A 204 -22.66 -15.18 -0.57
CA GLU A 204 -23.18 -14.09 -1.40
C GLU A 204 -23.11 -12.73 -0.66
N ASN A 205 -23.47 -12.71 0.63
CA ASN A 205 -23.35 -11.52 1.46
C ASN A 205 -21.89 -11.11 1.70
N VAL A 206 -20.97 -12.06 1.81
CA VAL A 206 -19.52 -11.80 1.91
C VAL A 206 -19.01 -11.14 0.64
N VAL A 207 -19.38 -11.64 -0.54
CA VAL A 207 -19.05 -10.99 -1.84
C VAL A 207 -19.50 -9.53 -1.81
N GLY A 208 -20.72 -9.28 -1.35
CA GLY A 208 -21.26 -7.92 -1.18
C GLY A 208 -20.49 -7.01 -0.22
N ARG A 209 -19.57 -7.52 0.61
CA ARG A 209 -18.72 -6.73 1.53
C ARG A 209 -17.31 -6.49 1.03
N ILE A 210 -16.89 -7.15 -0.05
CA ILE A 210 -15.60 -6.85 -0.67
C ILE A 210 -15.64 -5.42 -1.19
N SER A 211 -14.61 -4.67 -0.91
CA SER A 211 -14.43 -3.32 -1.43
C SER A 211 -13.08 -3.18 -2.13
N PHE A 212 -12.94 -2.15 -2.93
CA PHE A 212 -11.74 -1.88 -3.69
C PHE A 212 -11.17 -0.51 -3.35
N PHE A 213 -9.88 -0.35 -3.52
CA PHE A 213 -9.18 0.92 -3.41
C PHE A 213 -8.26 1.07 -4.60
N VAL A 214 -8.73 1.79 -5.59
CA VAL A 214 -8.11 1.88 -6.92
C VAL A 214 -7.38 3.20 -7.12
N ASN A 215 -6.63 3.30 -8.19
CA ASN A 215 -5.90 4.51 -8.56
C ASN A 215 -6.67 5.33 -9.62
N SER A 216 -6.37 6.62 -9.71
CA SER A 216 -6.77 7.49 -10.83
C SER A 216 -5.59 8.34 -11.25
N GLY A 217 -5.13 8.16 -12.48
CA GLY A 217 -4.04 8.93 -13.06
C GLY A 217 -4.52 10.06 -13.98
N ILE A 218 -3.58 10.79 -14.56
CA ILE A 218 -3.83 12.04 -15.29
C ILE A 218 -4.61 11.87 -16.62
N LYS A 219 -4.68 10.65 -17.17
CA LYS A 219 -5.40 10.41 -18.42
C LYS A 219 -6.91 10.32 -18.17
N PHE A 220 -7.53 11.45 -17.91
CA PHE A 220 -8.91 11.63 -17.49
C PHE A 220 -9.92 10.67 -18.14
N VAL A 221 -10.04 10.66 -19.47
CA VAL A 221 -11.02 9.81 -20.19
C VAL A 221 -10.69 8.31 -19.98
N THR A 222 -9.42 7.95 -19.99
CA THR A 222 -8.98 6.57 -19.78
C THR A 222 -9.33 6.08 -18.39
N GLU A 223 -9.05 6.89 -17.37
CA GLU A 223 -9.31 6.55 -15.97
C GLU A 223 -10.82 6.46 -15.68
N MET A 224 -11.61 7.36 -16.22
CA MET A 224 -13.07 7.30 -16.12
C MET A 224 -13.63 6.01 -16.77
N CYS A 225 -13.16 5.66 -17.97
CA CYS A 225 -13.56 4.42 -18.63
C CYS A 225 -13.12 3.18 -17.86
N LYS A 226 -11.93 3.23 -17.21
CA LYS A 226 -11.46 2.15 -16.34
C LYS A 226 -12.42 1.89 -15.17
N MET A 227 -12.95 2.95 -14.53
CA MET A 227 -13.90 2.78 -13.43
C MET A 227 -15.21 2.15 -13.91
N ARG A 228 -15.72 2.54 -15.08
CA ARG A 228 -16.89 1.90 -15.69
C ARG A 228 -16.62 0.43 -16.03
N ALA A 229 -15.46 0.12 -16.58
CA ALA A 229 -15.05 -1.26 -16.88
C ALA A 229 -14.93 -2.11 -15.61
N PHE A 230 -14.45 -1.56 -14.49
CA PHE A 230 -14.45 -2.24 -13.19
C PHE A 230 -15.87 -2.60 -12.72
N VAL A 231 -16.82 -1.68 -12.86
CA VAL A 231 -18.22 -1.91 -12.48
C VAL A 231 -18.79 -3.11 -13.26
N ASP A 232 -18.63 -3.11 -14.58
CA ASP A 232 -19.14 -4.16 -15.45
C ASP A 232 -18.48 -5.52 -15.19
N LEU A 233 -17.14 -5.56 -15.18
CA LEU A 233 -16.37 -6.78 -15.00
C LEU A 233 -16.61 -7.43 -13.63
N TRP A 234 -16.77 -6.63 -12.59
CA TRP A 234 -17.08 -7.15 -11.26
C TRP A 234 -18.47 -7.77 -11.18
N ASP A 235 -19.49 -7.11 -11.78
CA ASP A 235 -20.85 -7.67 -11.88
C ASP A 235 -20.83 -9.02 -12.63
N GLU A 236 -20.14 -9.07 -13.76
CA GLU A 236 -20.00 -10.29 -14.57
C GLU A 236 -19.31 -11.42 -13.79
N ILE A 237 -18.13 -11.17 -13.19
CA ILE A 237 -17.39 -12.18 -12.44
C ILE A 237 -18.19 -12.71 -11.25
N THR A 238 -18.82 -11.83 -10.50
CA THR A 238 -19.58 -12.25 -9.30
C THR A 238 -20.83 -13.02 -9.67
N LYS A 239 -21.47 -12.68 -10.77
CA LYS A 239 -22.63 -13.40 -11.30
C LYS A 239 -22.24 -14.75 -11.91
N GLU A 240 -21.25 -14.79 -12.78
CA GLU A 240 -20.92 -15.98 -13.59
C GLU A 240 -20.10 -17.00 -12.79
N ARG A 241 -19.07 -16.55 -12.04
CA ARG A 241 -18.18 -17.45 -11.30
C ARG A 241 -18.79 -17.91 -9.96
N TYR A 242 -19.48 -17.00 -9.27
CA TYR A 242 -19.97 -17.26 -7.90
C TYR A 242 -21.48 -17.44 -7.79
N GLY A 243 -22.23 -17.16 -8.86
CA GLY A 243 -23.68 -17.31 -8.88
C GLY A 243 -24.43 -16.32 -7.99
N VAL A 244 -23.84 -15.17 -7.68
CA VAL A 244 -24.43 -14.12 -6.83
C VAL A 244 -25.71 -13.59 -7.47
N LYS A 245 -26.86 -13.74 -6.78
CA LYS A 245 -28.18 -13.41 -7.32
C LYS A 245 -28.58 -11.95 -7.08
N ASP A 246 -28.35 -11.45 -5.85
CA ASP A 246 -28.74 -10.08 -5.49
C ASP A 246 -27.80 -9.05 -6.16
N PRO A 247 -28.32 -8.15 -7.05
CA PRO A 247 -27.51 -7.11 -7.66
C PRO A 247 -26.83 -6.17 -6.65
N LYS A 248 -27.35 -6.06 -5.42
CA LYS A 248 -26.71 -5.27 -4.37
C LYS A 248 -25.39 -5.85 -3.95
N ASN A 249 -25.24 -7.18 -3.95
CA ASN A 249 -24.03 -7.89 -3.58
C ASN A 249 -23.01 -7.95 -4.71
N ARG A 250 -23.41 -7.64 -5.96
CA ARG A 250 -22.53 -7.54 -7.14
C ARG A 250 -21.98 -6.14 -7.39
N ARG A 251 -22.38 -5.13 -6.59
CA ARG A 251 -21.92 -3.75 -6.78
C ARG A 251 -20.43 -3.61 -6.58
N PHE A 252 -19.75 -3.03 -7.55
CA PHE A 252 -18.36 -2.59 -7.40
C PHE A 252 -18.30 -1.39 -6.46
N ARG A 253 -17.91 -1.64 -5.20
CA ARG A 253 -17.80 -0.60 -4.18
C ARG A 253 -16.34 -0.23 -4.00
N TYR A 254 -15.98 1.00 -4.34
CA TYR A 254 -14.60 1.40 -4.29
C TYR A 254 -14.40 2.79 -3.69
N GLY A 255 -13.23 2.96 -3.09
CA GLY A 255 -12.59 4.25 -2.87
C GLY A 255 -11.46 4.44 -3.86
N VAL A 256 -10.92 5.63 -3.92
CA VAL A 256 -9.81 5.97 -4.79
C VAL A 256 -8.72 6.72 -4.03
N GLN A 257 -7.48 6.33 -4.29
CA GLN A 257 -6.31 7.19 -4.09
C GLN A 257 -5.95 7.80 -5.44
N VAL A 258 -6.00 9.10 -5.53
CA VAL A 258 -5.53 9.82 -6.70
C VAL A 258 -4.01 9.67 -6.82
N ASN A 259 -3.51 9.57 -8.04
CA ASN A 259 -2.15 9.14 -8.35
C ASN A 259 -1.09 10.10 -7.82
N SER A 260 -0.15 9.60 -7.01
CA SER A 260 1.04 10.35 -6.59
C SER A 260 2.26 10.15 -7.49
N LEU A 261 2.31 9.06 -8.28
CA LEU A 261 3.41 8.81 -9.23
C LEU A 261 3.54 9.90 -10.31
N GLY A 262 2.43 10.57 -10.65
CA GLY A 262 2.39 11.66 -11.61
C GLY A 262 2.80 13.02 -11.05
N LEU A 263 2.95 13.15 -9.73
CA LEU A 263 3.37 14.40 -9.10
C LEU A 263 4.88 14.63 -9.32
N THR A 264 5.26 15.90 -9.43
CA THR A 264 6.64 16.29 -9.76
C THR A 264 7.21 17.25 -8.73
N GLU A 265 8.52 17.15 -8.49
CA GLU A 265 9.28 18.15 -7.71
C GLU A 265 9.41 19.45 -8.48
N GLN A 266 9.54 19.36 -9.80
CA GLN A 266 9.65 20.50 -10.69
C GLN A 266 8.29 21.18 -10.83
N GLN A 267 8.26 22.49 -10.58
CA GLN A 267 7.03 23.27 -10.62
C GLN A 267 5.91 22.61 -9.77
N PRO A 268 6.12 22.40 -8.45
CA PRO A 268 5.27 21.56 -7.62
C PRO A 268 3.83 22.10 -7.48
N GLU A 269 3.60 23.39 -7.66
CA GLU A 269 2.26 24.03 -7.69
C GLU A 269 1.38 23.47 -8.81
N ASN A 270 1.94 22.98 -9.91
CA ASN A 270 1.20 22.32 -10.98
C ASN A 270 0.54 21.02 -10.53
N ASN A 271 1.01 20.42 -9.44
CA ASN A 271 0.43 19.20 -8.89
C ASN A 271 -1.03 19.41 -8.42
N VAL A 272 -1.40 20.62 -8.00
CA VAL A 272 -2.80 20.94 -7.65
C VAL A 272 -3.73 20.67 -8.84
N TYR A 273 -3.33 21.10 -10.04
CA TYR A 273 -4.12 20.89 -11.27
C TYR A 273 -4.16 19.42 -11.68
N ARG A 274 -3.05 18.69 -11.50
CA ARG A 274 -2.99 17.25 -11.76
C ARG A 274 -3.96 16.49 -10.87
N ILE A 275 -3.89 16.73 -9.56
CA ILE A 275 -4.77 16.15 -8.55
C ILE A 275 -6.26 16.44 -8.85
N LEU A 276 -6.58 17.67 -9.26
CA LEU A 276 -7.96 18.03 -9.63
C LEU A 276 -8.46 17.21 -10.84
N ILE A 277 -7.67 17.14 -11.91
CA ILE A 277 -8.03 16.40 -13.13
C ILE A 277 -8.23 14.92 -12.85
N GLU A 278 -7.33 14.34 -12.06
CA GLU A 278 -7.35 12.93 -11.66
C GLU A 278 -8.58 12.63 -10.77
N MET A 279 -8.93 13.54 -9.87
CA MET A 279 -10.14 13.43 -9.05
C MET A 279 -11.41 13.51 -9.91
N MET A 280 -11.46 14.41 -10.87
CA MET A 280 -12.62 14.57 -11.77
C MET A 280 -12.92 13.25 -12.49
N ALA A 281 -11.91 12.46 -12.88
CA ALA A 281 -12.08 11.18 -13.55
C ALA A 281 -12.92 10.16 -12.76
N VAL A 282 -12.94 10.27 -11.43
CA VAL A 282 -13.61 9.30 -10.53
C VAL A 282 -14.86 9.83 -9.84
N VAL A 283 -15.20 11.11 -10.05
CA VAL A 283 -16.40 11.70 -9.44
C VAL A 283 -17.43 12.19 -10.44
N LEU A 284 -17.05 12.49 -11.69
CA LEU A 284 -17.97 13.02 -12.69
C LEU A 284 -18.92 11.97 -13.27
N SER A 285 -18.49 10.72 -13.45
CA SER A 285 -19.37 9.64 -13.90
C SER A 285 -20.19 9.12 -12.72
N LYS A 286 -21.48 9.43 -12.66
CA LYS A 286 -22.37 9.09 -11.54
C LYS A 286 -22.49 7.58 -11.35
N ASP A 287 -22.62 6.82 -12.43
CA ASP A 287 -22.83 5.36 -12.41
C ASP A 287 -21.59 4.59 -11.94
N ALA A 288 -20.42 5.21 -12.07
CA ALA A 288 -19.14 4.66 -11.63
C ALA A 288 -18.42 5.57 -10.60
N ARG A 289 -19.17 6.41 -9.86
CA ARG A 289 -18.60 7.36 -8.89
C ARG A 289 -17.98 6.65 -7.69
N ALA A 290 -16.77 7.07 -7.33
CA ALA A 290 -16.11 6.62 -6.13
C ALA A 290 -16.92 6.91 -4.86
N ARG A 291 -16.97 5.98 -3.91
CA ARG A 291 -17.66 6.15 -2.61
C ARG A 291 -16.83 6.91 -1.59
N ALA A 292 -15.52 6.86 -1.73
CA ALA A 292 -14.57 7.61 -0.91
C ALA A 292 -13.43 8.10 -1.79
N VAL A 293 -12.97 9.32 -1.57
CA VAL A 293 -11.85 9.91 -2.29
C VAL A 293 -10.78 10.35 -1.29
N GLN A 294 -9.56 10.00 -1.61
CA GLN A 294 -8.36 10.38 -0.89
C GLN A 294 -7.38 11.02 -1.88
N LEU A 295 -6.90 12.19 -1.54
CA LEU A 295 -6.00 12.96 -2.39
C LEU A 295 -4.62 13.05 -1.73
N PRO A 296 -3.53 12.97 -2.50
CA PRO A 296 -2.20 13.32 -2.03
C PRO A 296 -2.12 14.83 -1.73
N ALA A 297 -1.16 15.25 -0.94
CA ALA A 297 -0.84 16.66 -0.84
C ALA A 297 -0.09 17.13 -2.10
N TRP A 298 -0.24 18.40 -2.47
CA TRP A 298 0.39 18.98 -3.65
C TRP A 298 1.93 18.84 -3.64
N ASN A 299 2.53 18.83 -2.45
CA ASN A 299 3.97 18.74 -2.20
C ASN A 299 4.45 17.32 -1.81
N GLU A 300 3.63 16.29 -1.98
CA GLU A 300 4.00 14.91 -1.61
C GLU A 300 5.28 14.43 -2.31
N ALA A 301 5.53 14.89 -3.54
CA ALA A 301 6.77 14.60 -4.26
C ALA A 301 8.03 15.21 -3.61
N LEU A 302 7.87 16.20 -2.72
CA LEU A 302 8.98 16.84 -2.00
C LEU A 302 9.27 16.15 -0.66
N GLY A 303 8.30 15.45 -0.07
CA GLY A 303 8.42 14.75 1.21
C GLY A 303 7.14 14.75 2.05
N LEU A 304 7.27 14.61 3.37
CA LEU A 304 6.12 14.51 4.28
C LEU A 304 5.36 15.84 4.36
N PRO A 305 4.06 15.87 3.96
CA PRO A 305 3.29 17.11 3.92
C PRO A 305 2.94 17.62 5.33
N ARG A 306 2.95 18.94 5.49
CA ARG A 306 2.51 19.61 6.71
C ARG A 306 0.97 19.63 6.81
N PRO A 307 0.39 19.88 7.98
CA PRO A 307 -1.08 19.92 8.15
C PRO A 307 -1.81 20.90 7.23
N TRP A 308 -1.21 22.05 6.89
CA TRP A 308 -1.86 23.01 5.97
C TRP A 308 -1.78 22.57 4.51
N ASP A 309 -0.76 21.81 4.12
CA ASP A 309 -0.65 21.23 2.77
C ASP A 309 -1.77 20.22 2.54
N GLN A 310 -2.06 19.39 3.56
CA GLN A 310 -3.19 18.46 3.55
C GLN A 310 -4.56 19.17 3.50
N GLN A 311 -4.67 20.37 4.05
CA GLN A 311 -5.90 21.15 4.00
C GLN A 311 -6.29 21.52 2.56
N TRP A 312 -5.34 21.73 1.64
CA TRP A 312 -5.65 22.00 0.24
C TRP A 312 -6.40 20.84 -0.42
N SER A 313 -5.93 19.61 -0.19
CA SER A 313 -6.60 18.40 -0.68
C SER A 313 -8.03 18.26 -0.13
N LEU A 314 -8.23 18.63 1.13
CA LEU A 314 -9.56 18.64 1.74
C LEU A 314 -10.47 19.70 1.08
N ARG A 315 -9.97 20.93 0.91
CA ARG A 315 -10.75 22.03 0.30
C ARG A 315 -11.07 21.76 -1.16
N LEU A 316 -10.15 21.19 -1.93
CA LEU A 316 -10.39 20.82 -3.32
C LEU A 316 -11.61 19.88 -3.44
N GLN A 317 -11.70 18.86 -2.58
CA GLN A 317 -12.87 17.97 -2.56
C GLN A 317 -14.15 18.69 -2.17
N GLN A 318 -14.09 19.57 -1.17
CA GLN A 318 -15.26 20.33 -0.69
C GLN A 318 -15.76 21.32 -1.75
N ILE A 319 -14.87 22.02 -2.44
CA ILE A 319 -15.22 22.92 -3.56
C ILE A 319 -15.96 22.13 -4.64
N LEU A 320 -15.41 21.01 -5.08
CA LEU A 320 -16.03 20.20 -6.13
C LEU A 320 -17.38 19.62 -5.69
N ALA A 321 -17.53 19.22 -4.43
CA ALA A 321 -18.75 18.63 -3.92
C ALA A 321 -19.86 19.64 -3.57
N TYR A 322 -19.52 20.86 -3.14
CA TYR A 322 -20.49 21.79 -2.55
C TYR A 322 -20.64 23.11 -3.30
N GLU A 323 -19.67 23.52 -4.12
CA GLU A 323 -19.76 24.75 -4.91
C GLU A 323 -20.15 24.50 -6.36
N THR A 324 -20.02 23.23 -6.85
CA THR A 324 -20.46 22.85 -8.20
C THR A 324 -21.83 22.18 -8.16
N ASP A 325 -22.47 22.08 -9.30
CA ASP A 325 -23.75 21.39 -9.51
C ASP A 325 -23.62 19.90 -9.85
N LEU A 326 -22.41 19.35 -9.72
CA LEU A 326 -22.08 17.94 -10.09
C LEU A 326 -23.05 16.91 -9.50
N LEU A 327 -23.54 17.13 -8.28
CA LEU A 327 -24.41 16.20 -7.57
C LEU A 327 -25.91 16.35 -7.93
N GLU A 328 -26.25 17.25 -8.83
CA GLU A 328 -27.64 17.55 -9.23
C GLU A 328 -28.05 16.77 -10.48
N PHE A 329 -27.11 16.27 -11.28
CA PHE A 329 -27.36 15.66 -12.57
C PHE A 329 -27.15 14.13 -12.56
N GLU A 330 -27.80 13.47 -13.53
CA GLU A 330 -27.51 12.09 -13.89
C GLU A 330 -26.13 11.96 -14.56
N ASP A 331 -25.71 10.73 -14.93
CA ASP A 331 -24.41 10.52 -15.54
C ASP A 331 -24.29 11.22 -16.90
N LEU A 332 -23.41 12.20 -16.98
CA LEU A 332 -23.21 13.06 -18.16
C LEU A 332 -22.54 12.31 -19.34
N PHE A 333 -22.00 11.12 -19.12
CA PHE A 333 -21.26 10.35 -20.12
C PHE A 333 -22.08 9.20 -20.72
N ASN A 334 -23.30 8.98 -20.23
CA ASN A 334 -24.19 7.96 -20.79
C ASN A 334 -24.59 8.32 -22.22
N GLY A 335 -24.54 7.32 -23.13
CA GLY A 335 -24.81 7.50 -24.56
C GLY A 335 -23.64 8.07 -25.37
N SER A 336 -22.48 8.30 -24.75
CA SER A 336 -21.26 8.69 -25.49
C SER A 336 -20.62 7.47 -26.15
N LYS A 337 -20.69 7.39 -27.49
CA LYS A 337 -20.05 6.30 -28.26
C LYS A 337 -18.58 6.12 -27.95
N VAL A 338 -17.84 7.23 -27.81
CA VAL A 338 -16.39 7.19 -27.54
C VAL A 338 -16.12 6.56 -26.16
N VAL A 339 -16.93 6.87 -25.16
CA VAL A 339 -16.79 6.29 -23.82
C VAL A 339 -17.16 4.80 -23.85
N GLU A 340 -18.30 4.46 -24.47
CA GLU A 340 -18.79 3.07 -24.56
C GLU A 340 -17.81 2.17 -25.29
N GLU A 341 -17.31 2.59 -26.46
CA GLU A 341 -16.31 1.84 -27.25
C GLU A 341 -15.00 1.64 -26.44
N LYS A 342 -14.55 2.68 -25.74
CA LYS A 342 -13.33 2.60 -24.91
C LYS A 342 -13.51 1.69 -23.70
N VAL A 343 -14.66 1.73 -23.05
CA VAL A 343 -15.00 0.82 -21.92
C VAL A 343 -15.01 -0.62 -22.41
N GLU A 344 -15.68 -0.92 -23.54
CA GLU A 344 -15.76 -2.27 -24.07
C GLU A 344 -14.37 -2.81 -24.49
N GLN A 345 -13.54 -1.98 -25.13
CA GLN A 345 -12.17 -2.38 -25.46
C GLN A 345 -11.36 -2.69 -24.21
N MET A 346 -11.47 -1.87 -23.16
CA MET A 346 -10.78 -2.12 -21.89
C MET A 346 -11.25 -3.40 -21.22
N LYS A 347 -12.55 -3.73 -21.30
CA LYS A 347 -13.11 -4.99 -20.77
C LYS A 347 -12.53 -6.20 -21.51
N ILE A 348 -12.47 -6.12 -22.85
CA ILE A 348 -11.89 -7.20 -23.69
C ILE A 348 -10.43 -7.45 -23.31
N ASP A 349 -9.62 -6.39 -23.23
CA ASP A 349 -8.20 -6.48 -22.93
C ASP A 349 -7.97 -6.98 -21.50
N ALA A 350 -8.74 -6.48 -20.55
CA ALA A 350 -8.65 -6.89 -19.15
C ALA A 350 -9.08 -8.35 -18.93
N ARG A 351 -10.14 -8.82 -19.62
CA ARG A 351 -10.53 -10.25 -19.60
C ARG A 351 -9.45 -11.15 -20.15
N LYS A 352 -8.79 -10.74 -21.24
CA LYS A 352 -7.70 -11.53 -21.82
C LYS A 352 -6.58 -11.73 -20.80
N GLU A 353 -6.15 -10.68 -20.13
CA GLU A 353 -5.11 -10.74 -19.11
C GLU A 353 -5.59 -11.51 -17.87
N PHE A 354 -6.80 -11.24 -17.38
CA PHE A 354 -7.43 -11.98 -16.29
C PHE A 354 -7.48 -13.48 -16.57
N ASN A 355 -7.97 -13.89 -17.72
CA ASN A 355 -8.05 -15.29 -18.11
C ASN A 355 -6.66 -15.94 -18.22
N HIS A 356 -5.67 -15.20 -18.69
CA HIS A 356 -4.29 -15.67 -18.72
C HIS A 356 -3.78 -15.95 -17.31
N ILE A 357 -4.00 -15.03 -16.35
CA ILE A 357 -3.65 -15.24 -14.94
C ILE A 357 -4.38 -16.45 -14.35
N GLN A 358 -5.69 -16.58 -14.61
CA GLN A 358 -6.47 -17.73 -14.13
C GLN A 358 -5.95 -19.05 -14.70
N SER A 359 -5.56 -19.08 -16.00
CA SER A 359 -5.07 -20.29 -16.67
C SER A 359 -3.72 -20.79 -16.10
N MET A 360 -2.91 -19.92 -15.50
CA MET A 360 -1.67 -20.32 -14.85
C MET A 360 -1.84 -20.75 -13.38
N GLY A 361 -3.05 -20.69 -12.82
CA GLY A 361 -3.36 -21.05 -11.45
C GLY A 361 -3.71 -19.87 -10.55
N GLY A 362 -4.02 -18.70 -11.13
CA GLY A 362 -4.48 -17.50 -10.42
C GLY A 362 -3.35 -16.60 -9.91
N ALA A 363 -3.73 -15.58 -9.15
CA ALA A 363 -2.81 -14.53 -8.70
C ALA A 363 -1.68 -15.05 -7.80
N VAL A 364 -1.92 -16.09 -6.99
CA VAL A 364 -0.90 -16.67 -6.10
C VAL A 364 0.23 -17.29 -6.91
N VAL A 365 -0.10 -18.13 -7.91
CA VAL A 365 0.90 -18.72 -8.80
C VAL A 365 1.61 -17.64 -9.61
N GLY A 366 0.88 -16.59 -10.03
CA GLY A 366 1.47 -15.43 -10.70
C GLY A 366 2.49 -14.65 -9.86
N ILE A 367 2.37 -14.70 -8.51
CA ILE A 367 3.38 -14.16 -7.58
C ILE A 367 4.57 -15.12 -7.49
N GLU A 368 4.31 -16.40 -7.24
CA GLU A 368 5.34 -17.42 -7.01
C GLU A 368 6.27 -17.62 -8.21
N ASN A 369 5.72 -17.53 -9.42
CA ASN A 369 6.48 -17.60 -10.68
C ASN A 369 7.00 -16.24 -11.17
N SER A 370 6.80 -15.17 -10.39
CA SER A 370 7.21 -13.80 -10.70
C SER A 370 6.54 -13.16 -11.93
N TYR A 371 5.54 -13.77 -12.54
CA TYR A 371 4.87 -13.24 -13.73
C TYR A 371 4.30 -11.83 -13.51
N LEU A 372 3.48 -11.67 -12.47
CA LEU A 372 2.84 -10.38 -12.17
C LEU A 372 3.87 -9.29 -11.88
N LYS A 373 4.92 -9.62 -11.14
CA LYS A 373 6.00 -8.67 -10.82
C LYS A 373 6.76 -8.24 -12.08
N GLN A 374 7.09 -9.18 -12.96
CA GLN A 374 7.79 -8.88 -14.21
C GLN A 374 6.95 -7.96 -15.12
N GLN A 375 5.64 -8.19 -15.21
CA GLN A 375 4.74 -7.32 -15.97
C GLN A 375 4.75 -5.86 -15.48
N LEU A 376 4.81 -5.66 -14.17
CA LEU A 376 4.91 -4.31 -13.57
C LEU A 376 6.25 -3.65 -13.86
N VAL A 377 7.35 -4.39 -13.72
CA VAL A 377 8.70 -3.89 -14.02
C VAL A 377 8.82 -3.47 -15.48
N ASP A 378 8.37 -4.31 -16.41
CA ASP A 378 8.43 -4.04 -17.85
C ASP A 378 7.57 -2.81 -18.22
N SER A 379 6.38 -2.72 -17.67
CA SER A 379 5.46 -1.61 -17.90
C SER A 379 6.02 -0.27 -17.38
N ASN A 380 6.65 -0.27 -16.20
CA ASN A 380 7.28 0.93 -15.67
C ASN A 380 8.53 1.35 -16.47
N LYS A 381 9.34 0.37 -16.90
CA LYS A 381 10.47 0.62 -17.80
C LYS A 381 10.02 1.30 -19.10
N GLU A 382 8.97 0.79 -19.74
CA GLU A 382 8.39 1.39 -20.94
C GLU A 382 7.90 2.82 -20.70
N ARG A 383 7.24 3.06 -19.56
CA ARG A 383 6.78 4.40 -19.17
C ARG A 383 7.93 5.39 -19.04
N ILE A 384 8.99 5.00 -18.31
CA ILE A 384 10.17 5.84 -18.09
C ILE A 384 10.86 6.14 -19.43
N GLN A 385 11.01 5.14 -20.29
CA GLN A 385 11.61 5.32 -21.61
C GLN A 385 10.82 6.32 -22.46
N ARG A 386 9.49 6.21 -22.52
CA ARG A 386 8.66 7.17 -23.26
C ARG A 386 8.74 8.61 -22.75
N ILE A 387 8.96 8.80 -21.45
CA ILE A 387 9.23 10.13 -20.86
C ILE A 387 10.60 10.64 -21.32
N ASN A 388 11.63 9.80 -21.26
CA ASN A 388 13.00 10.16 -21.64
C ASN A 388 13.11 10.48 -23.14
N ASP A 389 12.42 9.72 -23.98
CA ASP A 389 12.40 9.91 -25.44
C ASP A 389 11.48 11.09 -25.86
N GLY A 390 10.77 11.70 -24.93
CA GLY A 390 9.86 12.83 -25.18
C GLY A 390 8.53 12.45 -25.83
N GLU A 391 8.24 11.16 -25.99
CA GLU A 391 6.94 10.68 -26.48
C GLU A 391 5.81 10.95 -25.48
N GLN A 392 6.12 10.83 -24.18
CA GLN A 392 5.23 11.21 -23.11
C GLN A 392 5.70 12.52 -22.50
N ILE A 393 4.94 13.59 -22.68
CA ILE A 393 5.24 14.89 -22.10
C ILE A 393 4.83 14.91 -20.64
N VAL A 394 5.76 15.38 -19.78
CA VAL A 394 5.51 15.74 -18.39
C VAL A 394 5.95 17.19 -18.22
N VAL A 395 4.98 18.08 -18.03
CA VAL A 395 5.21 19.52 -17.90
C VAL A 395 6.14 19.83 -16.72
N GLY A 396 7.16 20.63 -16.96
CA GLY A 396 8.19 20.98 -15.98
C GLY A 396 9.33 19.96 -15.89
N VAL A 397 9.16 18.74 -16.42
CA VAL A 397 10.18 17.67 -16.35
C VAL A 397 10.92 17.50 -17.67
N ASN A 398 10.23 17.15 -18.75
CA ASN A 398 10.85 16.96 -20.05
C ASN A 398 10.45 18.02 -21.10
N LYS A 399 9.43 18.85 -20.80
CA LYS A 399 8.99 19.97 -21.62
C LYS A 399 8.47 21.11 -20.75
N PHE A 400 8.55 22.37 -21.23
CA PHE A 400 8.12 23.56 -20.51
C PHE A 400 8.83 23.70 -19.14
N LYS A 401 10.17 23.65 -19.19
CA LYS A 401 11.02 23.60 -17.99
C LYS A 401 11.30 24.99 -17.39
N GLU A 402 11.15 26.05 -18.17
CA GLU A 402 11.37 27.42 -17.71
C GLU A 402 10.39 27.77 -16.59
N THR A 403 10.94 28.17 -15.46
CA THR A 403 10.17 28.57 -14.29
C THR A 403 10.97 29.46 -13.36
N GLU A 404 10.28 30.28 -12.57
CA GLU A 404 10.83 30.96 -11.40
C GLU A 404 10.80 30.01 -10.19
N LYS A 405 11.56 30.33 -9.14
CA LYS A 405 11.49 29.53 -7.90
C LYS A 405 10.10 29.63 -7.30
N SER A 406 9.52 28.48 -6.95
CA SER A 406 8.23 28.44 -6.30
C SER A 406 8.24 29.20 -4.96
N PRO A 407 7.37 30.20 -4.77
CA PRO A 407 7.26 30.93 -3.51
C PRO A 407 6.80 30.04 -2.36
N LEU A 408 6.16 28.89 -2.67
CA LEU A 408 5.68 27.92 -1.69
C LEU A 408 6.82 27.08 -1.06
N THR A 409 7.98 27.05 -1.70
CA THR A 409 9.17 26.31 -1.23
C THR A 409 10.34 27.24 -0.87
N ALA A 410 10.19 28.56 -1.02
CA ALA A 410 11.31 29.51 -0.97
C ALA A 410 11.95 29.72 0.42
N ASN A 411 11.23 29.48 1.52
CA ASN A 411 11.68 29.81 2.88
C ASN A 411 11.74 28.60 3.84
N ASP A 412 11.34 27.41 3.39
CA ASP A 412 11.29 26.20 4.22
C ASP A 412 11.36 24.99 3.30
N SER A 413 11.93 23.88 3.75
CA SER A 413 11.96 22.63 2.97
C SER A 413 10.56 22.15 2.57
N GLY A 414 9.50 22.74 3.14
CA GLY A 414 8.10 22.37 2.87
C GLY A 414 7.72 20.99 3.42
N ILE A 415 8.57 20.41 4.26
CA ILE A 415 8.50 19.02 4.71
C ILE A 415 8.44 18.98 6.24
N GLU A 416 7.61 18.10 6.77
CA GLU A 416 7.60 17.80 8.21
C GLU A 416 8.75 16.84 8.55
N THR A 417 9.48 17.13 9.62
CA THR A 417 10.54 16.27 10.16
C THR A 417 10.10 15.67 11.50
N ILE A 418 10.34 14.38 11.68
CA ILE A 418 10.00 13.68 12.92
C ILE A 418 11.23 13.67 13.85
N ASP A 419 11.03 14.08 15.10
CA ASP A 419 12.08 14.09 16.12
C ASP A 419 12.54 12.66 16.42
N SER A 420 13.85 12.42 16.42
CA SER A 420 14.46 11.14 16.80
C SER A 420 14.13 10.68 18.22
N LYS A 421 13.66 11.58 19.08
CA LYS A 421 13.19 11.23 20.43
C LYS A 421 11.94 10.37 20.43
N VAL A 422 11.12 10.41 19.37
CA VAL A 422 9.89 9.61 19.25
C VAL A 422 10.19 8.12 19.38
N GLU A 423 11.24 7.63 18.71
CA GLU A 423 11.66 6.23 18.79
C GLU A 423 12.06 5.85 20.22
N MET A 424 12.87 6.67 20.90
CA MET A 424 13.29 6.42 22.28
C MET A 424 12.10 6.42 23.25
N GLU A 425 11.16 7.33 23.09
CA GLU A 425 9.95 7.42 23.91
C GLU A 425 9.08 6.17 23.72
N GLN A 426 8.90 5.72 22.47
CA GLN A 426 8.11 4.53 22.15
C GLN A 426 8.76 3.25 22.71
N ILE A 427 10.08 3.08 22.56
CA ILE A 427 10.83 1.96 23.14
C ILE A 427 10.71 1.95 24.67
N LYS A 428 10.83 3.10 25.30
CA LYS A 428 10.66 3.22 26.76
C LYS A 428 9.26 2.81 27.20
N ALA A 429 8.23 3.32 26.54
CA ALA A 429 6.83 2.99 26.84
C ALA A 429 6.55 1.49 26.65
N LEU A 430 7.09 0.88 25.60
CA LEU A 430 6.99 -0.55 25.35
C LEU A 430 7.63 -1.38 26.46
N ASN A 431 8.82 -1.02 26.91
CA ASN A 431 9.51 -1.71 28.00
C ASN A 431 8.75 -1.58 29.34
N GLU A 432 8.19 -0.42 29.62
CA GLU A 432 7.32 -0.21 30.78
C GLU A 432 6.04 -1.06 30.67
N TRP A 433 5.44 -1.17 29.47
CA TRP A 433 4.28 -2.03 29.22
C TRP A 433 4.59 -3.49 29.55
N ARG A 434 5.66 -4.05 28.98
CA ARG A 434 6.07 -5.44 29.22
C ARG A 434 6.36 -5.74 30.69
N LYS A 435 6.92 -4.76 31.42
CA LYS A 435 7.22 -4.89 32.84
C LYS A 435 5.99 -4.92 33.73
N ASN A 436 4.93 -4.18 33.35
CA ASN A 436 3.78 -3.93 34.21
C ASN A 436 2.55 -4.80 33.87
N ARG A 437 2.57 -5.53 32.75
CA ARG A 437 1.49 -6.43 32.36
C ARG A 437 1.53 -7.74 33.14
N ASP A 438 0.41 -8.47 33.13
CA ASP A 438 0.33 -9.83 33.68
C ASP A 438 0.95 -10.83 32.71
N GLN A 439 2.15 -11.30 33.02
CA GLN A 439 2.90 -12.20 32.13
C GLN A 439 2.28 -13.60 32.04
N GLU A 440 1.60 -14.09 33.09
CA GLU A 440 0.94 -15.40 33.05
C GLU A 440 -0.25 -15.40 32.08
N LEU A 441 -1.01 -14.32 32.06
CA LEU A 441 -2.08 -14.13 31.07
C LEU A 441 -1.55 -14.04 29.64
N VAL A 442 -0.44 -13.34 29.43
CA VAL A 442 0.24 -13.24 28.14
C VAL A 442 0.70 -14.61 27.66
N ASP A 443 1.40 -15.38 28.51
CA ASP A 443 1.92 -16.70 28.16
C ASP A 443 0.78 -17.68 27.82
N LYS A 444 -0.33 -17.62 28.54
CA LYS A 444 -1.52 -18.40 28.25
C LYS A 444 -2.16 -18.02 26.91
N ALA A 445 -2.28 -16.72 26.63
CA ALA A 445 -2.85 -16.21 25.39
C ALA A 445 -1.98 -16.59 24.18
N LEU A 446 -0.65 -16.49 24.28
CA LEU A 446 0.28 -16.93 23.24
C LEU A 446 0.20 -18.44 22.96
N LYS A 447 0.06 -19.28 24.00
CA LYS A 447 -0.17 -20.72 23.83
C LYS A 447 -1.47 -21.01 23.06
N ASN A 448 -2.56 -20.32 23.38
CA ASN A 448 -3.82 -20.45 22.67
C ASN A 448 -3.71 -19.98 21.21
N LEU A 449 -2.96 -18.92 20.96
CA LEU A 449 -2.69 -18.39 19.64
C LEU A 449 -1.89 -19.41 18.78
N ILE A 450 -0.88 -20.05 19.35
CA ILE A 450 -0.11 -21.14 18.70
C ILE A 450 -1.03 -22.31 18.32
N LEU A 451 -1.95 -22.70 19.22
CA LEU A 451 -2.90 -23.78 18.94
C LEU A 451 -3.83 -23.41 17.78
N ALA A 452 -4.38 -22.20 17.79
CA ALA A 452 -5.24 -21.72 16.70
C ALA A 452 -4.46 -21.63 15.37
N ALA A 453 -3.21 -21.14 15.38
CA ALA A 453 -2.39 -21.04 14.19
C ALA A 453 -2.04 -22.40 13.58
N LYS A 454 -1.82 -23.44 14.41
CA LYS A 454 -1.50 -24.81 13.99
C LYS A 454 -2.70 -25.67 13.59
N SER A 455 -3.92 -25.20 13.82
CA SER A 455 -5.16 -25.90 13.51
C SER A 455 -6.00 -25.11 12.50
N ASP A 456 -7.18 -25.64 12.14
CA ASP A 456 -8.15 -24.93 11.26
C ASP A 456 -9.08 -23.97 12.03
N ILE A 457 -8.77 -23.71 13.31
CA ILE A 457 -9.55 -22.76 14.13
C ILE A 457 -9.26 -21.34 13.64
N ASN A 458 -10.32 -20.54 13.54
CA ASN A 458 -10.19 -19.12 13.18
C ASN A 458 -9.30 -18.38 14.16
N ILE A 459 -8.31 -17.66 13.63
CA ILE A 459 -7.28 -16.99 14.43
C ILE A 459 -7.81 -15.77 15.23
N MET A 460 -8.91 -15.15 14.79
CA MET A 460 -9.38 -13.87 15.32
C MET A 460 -9.75 -13.92 16.82
N PRO A 461 -10.51 -14.92 17.31
CA PRO A 461 -10.82 -14.99 18.73
C PRO A 461 -9.57 -15.07 19.63
N ALA A 462 -8.60 -15.92 19.26
CA ALA A 462 -7.35 -16.05 20.01
C ALA A 462 -6.51 -14.76 19.94
N SER A 463 -6.53 -14.05 18.81
CA SER A 463 -5.85 -12.74 18.66
C SER A 463 -6.49 -11.65 19.52
N ILE A 464 -7.83 -11.63 19.64
CA ILE A 464 -8.54 -10.68 20.52
C ILE A 464 -8.20 -10.92 21.99
N GLU A 465 -8.18 -12.20 22.42
CA GLU A 465 -7.77 -12.52 23.80
C GLU A 465 -6.31 -12.20 24.05
N ALA A 466 -5.42 -12.40 23.07
CA ALA A 466 -4.02 -11.97 23.14
C ALA A 466 -3.90 -10.44 23.28
N ALA A 467 -4.70 -9.67 22.54
CA ALA A 467 -4.76 -8.21 22.66
C ALA A 467 -5.19 -7.77 24.07
N LYS A 468 -6.25 -8.38 24.63
CA LYS A 468 -6.72 -8.11 25.99
C LYS A 468 -5.68 -8.48 27.06
N ALA A 469 -4.92 -9.55 26.85
CA ALA A 469 -3.87 -10.00 27.76
C ALA A 469 -2.63 -9.07 27.74
N GLY A 470 -2.52 -8.16 26.77
CA GLY A 470 -1.39 -7.23 26.65
C GLY A 470 -0.21 -7.75 25.84
N VAL A 471 -0.44 -8.71 24.96
CA VAL A 471 0.54 -9.19 23.96
C VAL A 471 0.94 -8.01 23.05
N THR A 472 2.18 -8.00 22.60
CA THR A 472 2.69 -6.97 21.68
C THR A 472 2.58 -7.40 20.21
N THR A 473 2.70 -6.43 19.31
CA THR A 473 2.68 -6.65 17.86
C THR A 473 3.79 -7.62 17.44
N GLY A 474 5.00 -7.45 17.99
CA GLY A 474 6.13 -8.36 17.72
C GLY A 474 5.88 -9.77 18.27
N GLU A 475 5.36 -9.90 19.48
CA GLU A 475 5.07 -11.21 20.08
C GLU A 475 4.00 -11.98 19.30
N TRP A 476 2.90 -11.31 18.92
CA TRP A 476 1.87 -11.93 18.07
C TRP A 476 2.46 -12.40 16.73
N THR A 477 3.23 -11.53 16.09
CA THR A 477 3.79 -11.84 14.77
C THR A 477 4.86 -12.91 14.84
N ASN A 478 5.66 -12.97 15.91
CA ASN A 478 6.65 -14.03 16.10
C ASN A 478 6.02 -15.42 16.22
N VAL A 479 4.88 -15.52 16.94
CA VAL A 479 4.10 -16.77 16.95
C VAL A 479 3.69 -17.17 15.52
N MET A 480 3.22 -16.21 14.72
CA MET A 480 2.85 -16.50 13.34
C MET A 480 4.05 -16.84 12.46
N ARG A 481 5.21 -16.19 12.64
CA ARG A 481 6.47 -16.53 11.95
C ARG A 481 6.93 -17.94 12.26
N ASP A 482 6.85 -18.34 13.53
CA ASP A 482 7.26 -19.68 13.96
C ASP A 482 6.37 -20.77 13.37
N VAL A 483 5.07 -20.48 13.15
CA VAL A 483 4.12 -21.46 12.60
C VAL A 483 4.09 -21.45 11.08
N PHE A 484 4.11 -20.29 10.45
CA PHE A 484 3.89 -20.12 9.00
C PHE A 484 5.18 -19.88 8.21
N GLY A 485 6.27 -19.54 8.88
CA GLY A 485 7.51 -19.11 8.23
C GLY A 485 7.44 -17.67 7.69
N GLU A 486 8.56 -17.20 7.16
CA GLU A 486 8.66 -15.91 6.50
C GLU A 486 8.80 -16.08 4.98
N PHE A 487 8.18 -15.19 4.23
CA PHE A 487 8.32 -15.15 2.78
C PHE A 487 9.45 -14.20 2.37
N ARG A 488 10.36 -14.72 1.56
CA ARG A 488 11.33 -13.90 0.81
C ARG A 488 10.98 -13.97 -0.66
N ALA A 489 10.67 -12.82 -1.24
CA ALA A 489 10.37 -12.73 -2.66
C ALA A 489 11.60 -13.15 -3.49
N PRO A 490 11.40 -13.91 -4.59
CA PRO A 490 12.47 -14.12 -5.55
C PRO A 490 12.97 -12.77 -6.06
N THR A 491 14.28 -12.57 -6.02
CA THR A 491 14.92 -11.32 -6.51
C THR A 491 15.05 -11.27 -8.02
N GLY A 492 14.36 -12.14 -8.77
CA GLY A 492 14.48 -12.42 -10.19
C GLY A 492 14.40 -11.22 -11.12
N ILE A 493 15.49 -10.45 -11.19
CA ILE A 493 15.75 -9.57 -12.33
C ILE A 493 16.36 -10.47 -13.41
N THR A 494 15.50 -10.98 -14.29
CA THR A 494 15.95 -11.69 -15.50
C THR A 494 16.63 -10.68 -16.41
N GLN A 495 17.89 -10.95 -16.76
CA GLN A 495 18.66 -10.17 -17.74
C GLN A 495 18.03 -10.32 -19.13
N ASN A 496 17.08 -9.48 -19.46
CA ASN A 496 16.65 -9.30 -20.84
C ASN A 496 17.39 -8.10 -21.42
N VAL A 497 18.55 -8.36 -22.03
CA VAL A 497 19.33 -7.36 -22.76
C VAL A 497 18.54 -6.92 -23.98
N LYS A 498 17.71 -5.87 -23.83
CA LYS A 498 17.17 -5.14 -24.99
C LYS A 498 18.14 -3.99 -25.31
N THR A 499 18.56 -3.92 -26.57
CA THR A 499 19.39 -2.84 -27.10
C THR A 499 18.68 -1.50 -26.92
N THR A 500 19.18 -0.67 -26.02
CA THR A 500 18.70 0.69 -25.79
C THR A 500 19.31 1.62 -26.83
N THR A 501 18.52 2.47 -27.48
CA THR A 501 18.94 3.46 -28.48
C THR A 501 19.27 4.84 -27.87
N ASN A 502 19.15 5.02 -26.55
CA ASN A 502 19.42 6.27 -25.88
C ASN A 502 20.93 6.55 -25.80
N ASN A 503 21.35 7.71 -26.31
CA ASN A 503 22.75 8.13 -26.36
C ASN A 503 23.45 8.17 -24.99
N ASP A 504 22.74 8.56 -23.94
CA ASP A 504 23.31 8.63 -22.58
C ASP A 504 23.65 7.22 -22.05
N TYR A 505 22.79 6.24 -22.31
CA TYR A 505 23.06 4.85 -21.96
C TYR A 505 24.25 4.28 -22.74
N LEU A 506 24.36 4.61 -24.04
CA LEU A 506 25.47 4.18 -24.87
C LEU A 506 26.80 4.79 -24.41
N GLU A 507 26.79 6.05 -23.95
CA GLU A 507 27.96 6.70 -23.39
C GLU A 507 28.39 6.06 -22.06
N ILE A 508 27.42 5.83 -21.13
CA ILE A 508 27.70 5.15 -19.86
C ILE A 508 28.23 3.74 -20.13
N LYS A 509 27.62 3.00 -21.05
CA LYS A 509 28.07 1.66 -21.44
C LYS A 509 29.51 1.66 -21.92
N LYS A 510 29.89 2.59 -22.83
CA LYS A 510 31.28 2.74 -23.29
C LYS A 510 32.23 2.98 -22.13
N ARG A 511 31.84 3.80 -21.15
CA ARG A 511 32.67 4.05 -19.96
C ARG A 511 32.79 2.81 -19.07
N VAL A 512 31.70 2.06 -18.88
CA VAL A 512 31.70 0.80 -18.14
C VAL A 512 32.59 -0.22 -18.82
N ASP A 513 32.49 -0.39 -20.13
CA ASP A 513 33.31 -1.30 -20.91
C ASP A 513 34.81 -0.93 -20.81
N ALA A 514 35.16 0.36 -20.98
CA ALA A 514 36.53 0.84 -20.86
C ALA A 514 37.16 0.62 -19.46
N ILE A 515 36.36 0.82 -18.40
CA ILE A 515 36.83 0.56 -17.03
C ILE A 515 36.98 -0.94 -16.82
N SER A 516 36.04 -1.74 -17.32
CA SER A 516 36.09 -3.20 -17.21
C SER A 516 37.30 -3.80 -17.91
N GLU A 517 37.64 -3.29 -19.08
CA GLU A 517 38.89 -3.66 -19.80
C GLU A 517 40.15 -3.27 -19.00
N LYS A 518 40.16 -2.07 -18.42
CA LYS A 518 41.30 -1.58 -17.63
C LYS A 518 41.50 -2.38 -16.34
N THR A 519 40.40 -2.82 -15.70
CA THR A 519 40.46 -3.55 -14.43
C THR A 519 40.52 -5.07 -14.62
N GLY A 520 40.34 -5.56 -15.84
CA GLY A 520 40.32 -6.99 -16.18
C GLY A 520 39.06 -7.73 -15.71
N ARG A 521 38.06 -7.02 -15.19
CA ARG A 521 36.77 -7.58 -14.75
C ARG A 521 35.63 -6.58 -14.92
N ARG A 522 34.40 -7.09 -15.06
CA ARG A 522 33.19 -6.23 -15.12
C ARG A 522 33.02 -5.48 -13.80
N ILE A 523 32.49 -4.25 -13.91
CA ILE A 523 32.07 -3.47 -12.74
C ILE A 523 30.93 -4.22 -12.07
N LYS A 524 31.12 -4.62 -10.81
CA LYS A 524 30.11 -5.29 -9.99
C LYS A 524 29.40 -4.28 -9.10
N PHE A 525 28.07 -4.25 -9.15
CA PHE A 525 27.22 -3.28 -8.47
C PHE A 525 26.21 -4.00 -7.58
N LEU A 526 26.38 -3.87 -6.26
CA LEU A 526 25.41 -4.34 -5.26
C LEU A 526 24.34 -3.28 -5.05
N ILE A 527 23.08 -3.66 -5.17
CA ILE A 527 21.93 -2.82 -4.80
C ILE A 527 21.29 -3.42 -3.57
N GLY A 528 21.32 -2.65 -2.47
CA GLY A 528 20.78 -3.05 -1.17
C GLY A 528 19.60 -2.15 -0.75
N LYS A 529 18.63 -2.75 -0.04
CA LYS A 529 17.55 -2.05 0.64
C LYS A 529 17.62 -2.31 2.14
N PRO A 530 18.35 -1.46 2.88
CA PRO A 530 18.46 -1.59 4.33
C PRO A 530 17.16 -1.18 5.03
N GLY A 531 16.89 -1.75 6.21
CA GLY A 531 15.73 -1.44 7.04
C GLY A 531 14.44 -2.07 6.55
N LEU A 532 13.31 -1.49 6.94
CA LEU A 532 11.97 -2.05 6.69
C LEU A 532 11.29 -1.51 5.43
N ASP A 533 11.89 -0.55 4.73
CA ASP A 533 11.33 -0.01 3.50
C ASP A 533 11.23 -1.07 2.40
N GLY A 534 10.01 -1.47 2.07
CA GLY A 534 9.71 -2.51 1.07
C GLY A 534 9.51 -1.99 -0.37
N HIS A 535 9.56 -0.68 -0.61
CA HIS A 535 9.36 -0.10 -1.95
C HIS A 535 10.52 -0.45 -2.89
N SER A 536 10.42 -1.59 -3.56
CA SER A 536 11.52 -2.14 -4.37
C SER A 536 11.61 -1.57 -5.79
N SER A 537 10.56 -0.92 -6.30
CA SER A 537 10.48 -0.49 -7.70
C SER A 537 11.64 0.41 -8.16
N GLY A 538 12.07 1.35 -7.33
CA GLY A 538 13.22 2.22 -7.63
C GLY A 538 14.54 1.43 -7.71
N ALA A 539 14.78 0.53 -6.76
CA ALA A 539 15.95 -0.34 -6.76
C ALA A 539 15.97 -1.27 -7.99
N GLU A 540 14.82 -1.84 -8.32
CA GLU A 540 14.66 -2.73 -9.48
C GLU A 540 14.93 -2.00 -10.81
N GLN A 541 14.44 -0.77 -10.96
CA GLN A 541 14.69 0.03 -12.16
C GLN A 541 16.18 0.39 -12.31
N ILE A 542 16.85 0.75 -11.22
CA ILE A 542 18.29 1.02 -11.23
C ILE A 542 19.08 -0.27 -11.55
N ALA A 543 18.68 -1.41 -10.98
CA ALA A 543 19.30 -2.69 -11.27
C ALA A 543 19.20 -3.06 -12.75
N VAL A 544 18.02 -2.91 -13.35
CA VAL A 544 17.82 -3.13 -14.79
C VAL A 544 18.66 -2.15 -15.63
N SER A 545 18.65 -0.87 -15.29
CA SER A 545 19.40 0.15 -16.02
C SER A 545 20.92 -0.07 -15.94
N ALA A 546 21.46 -0.43 -14.78
CA ALA A 546 22.87 -0.74 -14.60
C ALA A 546 23.28 -2.01 -15.37
N SER A 547 22.42 -3.04 -15.38
CA SER A 547 22.62 -4.24 -16.18
C SER A 547 22.61 -3.93 -17.69
N ASP A 548 21.68 -3.09 -18.17
CA ASP A 548 21.62 -2.63 -19.57
C ASP A 548 22.88 -1.84 -19.97
N CYS A 549 23.53 -1.16 -19.01
CA CYS A 549 24.81 -0.48 -19.19
C CYS A 549 26.04 -1.42 -19.13
N GLY A 550 25.86 -2.71 -18.94
CA GLY A 550 26.94 -3.71 -18.94
C GLY A 550 27.58 -4.01 -17.59
N MET A 551 27.03 -3.51 -16.49
CA MET A 551 27.47 -3.86 -15.14
C MET A 551 27.00 -5.26 -14.74
N ASP A 552 27.76 -5.91 -13.86
CA ASP A 552 27.33 -7.12 -13.15
C ASP A 552 26.58 -6.71 -11.89
N VAL A 553 25.27 -6.92 -11.89
CA VAL A 553 24.38 -6.39 -10.85
C VAL A 553 23.96 -7.49 -9.89
N LEU A 554 24.21 -7.25 -8.60
CA LEU A 554 23.72 -8.06 -7.49
C LEU A 554 22.60 -7.30 -6.77
N TYR A 555 21.37 -7.83 -6.80
CA TYR A 555 20.23 -7.30 -6.07
C TYR A 555 19.73 -8.34 -5.05
N GLU A 556 19.86 -8.05 -3.76
CA GLU A 556 19.56 -8.99 -2.67
C GLU A 556 18.14 -8.85 -2.11
N GLY A 557 17.32 -7.97 -2.70
CA GLY A 557 15.95 -7.76 -2.26
C GLY A 557 15.81 -6.70 -1.16
N ILE A 558 14.83 -6.90 -0.28
CA ILE A 558 14.40 -5.93 0.74
C ILE A 558 14.72 -6.44 2.16
N ARG A 559 14.67 -5.53 3.14
CA ARG A 559 14.82 -5.82 4.59
C ARG A 559 16.18 -6.37 4.98
N LEU A 560 17.21 -5.78 4.43
CA LEU A 560 18.58 -6.11 4.79
C LEU A 560 19.02 -5.29 6.00
N THR A 561 19.80 -5.88 6.89
CA THR A 561 20.51 -5.11 7.90
C THR A 561 21.75 -4.44 7.29
N PRO A 562 22.24 -3.31 7.83
CA PRO A 562 23.53 -2.74 7.44
C PRO A 562 24.67 -3.76 7.40
N ALA A 563 24.74 -4.63 8.41
CA ALA A 563 25.76 -5.68 8.50
C ALA A 563 25.66 -6.73 7.36
N GLN A 564 24.44 -7.09 6.92
CA GLN A 564 24.25 -8.00 5.79
C GLN A 564 24.77 -7.37 4.49
N ILE A 565 24.39 -6.10 4.21
CA ILE A 565 24.86 -5.38 3.01
C ILE A 565 26.40 -5.30 2.98
N VAL A 566 27.03 -4.95 4.11
CA VAL A 566 28.49 -4.88 4.21
C VAL A 566 29.11 -6.25 4.01
N LYS A 567 28.54 -7.30 4.62
CA LYS A 567 29.02 -8.67 4.44
C LYS A 567 28.98 -9.10 2.97
N SER A 568 27.83 -8.96 2.32
CA SER A 568 27.69 -9.30 0.90
C SER A 568 28.61 -8.47 0.00
N SER A 569 28.78 -7.18 0.30
CA SER A 569 29.66 -6.32 -0.50
C SER A 569 31.11 -6.80 -0.49
N ILE A 570 31.57 -7.36 0.63
CA ILE A 570 32.93 -7.88 0.79
C ILE A 570 33.05 -9.29 0.16
N GLU A 571 32.09 -10.19 0.46
CA GLU A 571 32.09 -11.56 -0.06
C GLU A 571 32.00 -11.61 -1.59
N GLU A 572 31.24 -10.69 -2.18
CA GLU A 572 31.05 -10.58 -3.61
C GLU A 572 32.09 -9.64 -4.30
N ASP A 573 32.98 -9.04 -3.54
CA ASP A 573 34.02 -8.12 -4.02
C ASP A 573 33.45 -7.05 -4.99
N VAL A 574 32.44 -6.31 -4.51
CA VAL A 574 31.74 -5.32 -5.34
C VAL A 574 32.52 -4.01 -5.48
N HIS A 575 32.34 -3.34 -6.60
CA HIS A 575 32.97 -2.04 -6.85
C HIS A 575 32.10 -0.87 -6.37
N ILE A 576 30.77 -1.06 -6.41
CA ILE A 576 29.78 -0.02 -6.10
C ILE A 576 28.70 -0.62 -5.21
N ILE A 577 28.30 0.11 -4.16
CA ILE A 577 27.12 -0.17 -3.33
C ILE A 577 26.10 0.92 -3.56
N GLY A 578 24.92 0.57 -4.10
CA GLY A 578 23.76 1.44 -4.22
C GLY A 578 22.75 1.14 -3.12
N LEU A 579 22.27 2.17 -2.45
CA LEU A 579 21.26 2.04 -1.38
C LEU A 579 19.97 2.72 -1.81
N SER A 580 18.86 1.99 -1.75
CA SER A 580 17.52 2.52 -2.08
C SER A 580 16.67 2.58 -0.82
N ILE A 581 16.32 3.79 -0.38
CA ILE A 581 15.56 4.07 0.85
C ILE A 581 14.54 5.17 0.56
N LEU A 582 13.24 4.88 0.76
CA LEU A 582 12.15 5.83 0.58
C LEU A 582 11.56 6.33 1.90
N SER A 583 11.71 5.58 2.99
CA SER A 583 11.09 5.86 4.30
C SER A 583 11.65 7.08 5.05
N GLY A 584 12.72 7.73 4.52
CA GLY A 584 13.39 8.86 5.17
C GLY A 584 14.47 8.47 6.19
N SER A 585 14.75 7.17 6.38
CA SER A 585 15.80 6.65 7.28
C SER A 585 17.21 6.66 6.67
N HIS A 586 17.37 7.23 5.46
CA HIS A 586 18.61 7.17 4.67
C HIS A 586 19.84 7.73 5.39
N ILE A 587 19.72 8.84 6.13
CA ILE A 587 20.88 9.43 6.83
C ILE A 587 21.44 8.47 7.86
N GLN A 588 20.58 7.85 8.65
CA GLN A 588 20.98 6.92 9.70
C GLN A 588 21.56 5.62 9.09
N LEU A 589 20.80 4.96 8.22
CA LEU A 589 21.20 3.67 7.65
C LEU A 589 22.45 3.74 6.77
N VAL A 590 22.60 4.81 6.00
CA VAL A 590 23.85 5.06 5.22
C VAL A 590 25.02 5.29 6.16
N GLY A 591 24.82 6.06 7.24
CA GLY A 591 25.85 6.30 8.26
C GLY A 591 26.32 5.00 8.93
N GLU A 592 25.40 4.10 9.26
CA GLU A 592 25.70 2.79 9.86
C GLU A 592 26.50 1.90 8.88
N ILE A 593 26.08 1.80 7.61
CA ILE A 593 26.78 1.03 6.57
C ILE A 593 28.19 1.57 6.35
N MET A 594 28.35 2.90 6.25
CA MET A 594 29.66 3.53 6.10
C MET A 594 30.57 3.28 7.32
N SER A 595 29.98 3.26 8.52
CA SER A 595 30.72 2.96 9.75
C SER A 595 31.19 1.51 9.78
N GLU A 596 30.34 0.57 9.38
CA GLU A 596 30.68 -0.86 9.32
C GLU A 596 31.74 -1.17 8.24
N LEU A 597 31.65 -0.53 7.06
CA LEU A 597 32.66 -0.66 6.00
C LEU A 597 34.04 -0.16 6.43
N LYS A 598 34.10 0.89 7.26
CA LYS A 598 35.39 1.43 7.77
C LYS A 598 36.06 0.54 8.82
N LYS A 599 35.30 -0.36 9.47
CA LYS A 599 35.83 -1.29 10.48
C LYS A 599 36.48 -2.53 9.84
N LYS A 600 36.17 -2.80 8.59
CA LYS A 600 36.66 -3.96 7.83
C LYS A 600 37.60 -3.56 6.71
#